data_42bb2e4890f73cc8ef96b36c00f8249a
#
_entry.id   42bb2e4890f73cc8ef96b36c00f8249a
#
_cell.length_a   1.000
_cell.length_b   1.000
_cell.length_c   1.000
_cell.angle_alpha   90.00
_cell.angle_beta   90.00
_cell.angle_gamma   90.00
#
_symmetry.space_group_name_H-M   'P 1'
#
loop_
_entity.id
_entity.type
_entity.pdbx_description
1 polymer ?
#
loop_
_entity_poly.entity_id
_entity_poly.type
_entity_poly.pdbx_seq_one_letter_code
_entity_poly.pdbx_strand_id
1 'polypeptide(L)'
;MKELTQIRQAVIDALCEAGLHALAAFPDCRAPRDTPSTTVAVGAAEGTALGFCNYLGQQYDPEQGTVTECYGKLLDGEISVEIRAPGASGCEQICEQAAEVLLGGLPAGIRPGELRWEAICWEKETGMFLRRGSLRCRAVFTALAREDGETFLDFTLKDLLIKVK
;
A
#
# COMPACT_ATOMS: atom_id res chain seq x y z
N MET A 1 -13.20 -2.30 -4.67
CA MET A 1 -12.72 -2.88 -3.39
C MET A 1 -11.95 -1.81 -2.64
N LYS A 2 -12.48 -1.35 -1.51
CA LYS A 2 -11.93 -0.22 -0.74
C LYS A 2 -10.52 -0.49 -0.23
N GLU A 3 -10.21 -1.73 0.10
CA GLU A 3 -8.93 -2.13 0.68
C GLU A 3 -7.76 -1.94 -0.29
N LEU A 4 -7.92 -2.26 -1.56
CA LEU A 4 -6.88 -2.04 -2.57
C LEU A 4 -6.59 -0.55 -2.75
N THR A 5 -7.63 0.28 -2.68
CA THR A 5 -7.48 1.73 -2.71
C THR A 5 -6.75 2.25 -1.47
N GLN A 6 -7.02 1.69 -0.29
CA GLN A 6 -6.31 2.05 0.94
C GLN A 6 -4.83 1.67 0.88
N ILE A 7 -4.49 0.48 0.38
CA ILE A 7 -3.08 0.06 0.18
C ILE A 7 -2.38 1.02 -0.77
N ARG A 8 -2.98 1.28 -1.94
CA ARG A 8 -2.41 2.21 -2.92
C ARG A 8 -2.18 3.59 -2.32
N GLN A 9 -3.18 4.13 -1.63
CA GLN A 9 -3.08 5.46 -1.02
C GLN A 9 -2.00 5.50 0.06
N ALA A 10 -1.93 4.48 0.92
CA ALA A 10 -0.91 4.39 1.96
C ALA A 10 0.53 4.37 1.38
N VAL A 11 0.73 3.70 0.24
CA VAL A 11 2.02 3.69 -0.45
C VAL A 11 2.32 5.06 -1.08
N ILE A 12 1.33 5.70 -1.70
CA ILE A 12 1.47 7.04 -2.27
C ILE A 12 1.86 8.04 -1.17
N ASP A 13 1.16 8.01 -0.04
CA ASP A 13 1.40 8.91 1.09
C ASP A 13 2.82 8.72 1.65
N ALA A 14 3.27 7.47 1.83
CA ALA A 14 4.63 7.18 2.29
C ALA A 14 5.71 7.69 1.32
N LEU A 15 5.50 7.54 0.02
CA LEU A 15 6.42 8.07 -1.00
C LEU A 15 6.42 9.60 -1.03
N CYS A 16 5.25 10.24 -0.89
CA CYS A 16 5.12 11.69 -0.81
C CYS A 16 5.79 12.26 0.45
N GLU A 17 5.65 11.61 1.60
CA GLU A 17 6.32 11.99 2.84
C GLU A 17 7.86 11.93 2.72
N ALA A 18 8.37 11.02 1.90
CA ALA A 18 9.80 10.94 1.56
C ALA A 18 10.24 11.99 0.52
N GLY A 19 9.35 12.85 0.06
CA GLY A 19 9.65 13.91 -0.90
C GLY A 19 9.54 13.50 -2.37
N LEU A 20 9.00 12.32 -2.67
CA LEU A 20 8.76 11.87 -4.03
C LEU A 20 7.39 12.36 -4.52
N HIS A 21 7.28 12.66 -5.80
CA HIS A 21 6.01 13.02 -6.43
C HIS A 21 5.28 11.74 -6.85
N ALA A 22 4.49 11.18 -5.94
CA ALA A 22 3.76 9.93 -6.16
C ALA A 22 2.28 10.17 -6.49
N LEU A 23 1.77 9.43 -7.48
CA LEU A 23 0.42 9.58 -8.04
C LEU A 23 -0.21 8.19 -8.28
N ALA A 24 -1.55 8.14 -8.26
CA ALA A 24 -2.30 6.92 -8.58
C ALA A 24 -2.35 6.61 -10.09
N ALA A 25 -2.14 7.62 -10.94
CA ALA A 25 -2.12 7.47 -12.37
C ALA A 25 -1.18 8.53 -12.97
N PHE A 26 -0.55 8.19 -14.08
CA PHE A 26 0.25 9.17 -14.82
C PHE A 26 -0.67 10.27 -15.35
N PRO A 27 -0.33 11.56 -15.16
CA PRO A 27 -1.15 12.66 -15.65
C PRO A 27 -1.24 12.62 -17.17
N ASP A 28 -2.38 13.00 -17.71
CA ASP A 28 -2.60 13.13 -19.15
C ASP A 28 -1.53 14.01 -19.83
N CYS A 29 -1.39 13.86 -21.16
CA CYS A 29 -0.35 14.44 -22.02
C CYS A 29 -0.07 15.94 -21.87
N ARG A 30 -0.78 16.67 -21.03
CA ARG A 30 -0.63 18.10 -20.74
C ARG A 30 0.23 18.41 -19.53
N ALA A 31 0.64 17.41 -18.75
CA ALA A 31 1.52 17.63 -17.61
C ALA A 31 2.94 18.02 -18.09
N PRO A 32 3.65 18.89 -17.35
CA PRO A 32 5.05 19.21 -17.67
C PRO A 32 5.89 17.93 -17.66
N ARG A 33 6.49 17.61 -18.79
CA ARG A 33 7.34 16.42 -18.96
C ARG A 33 8.73 16.56 -18.32
N ASP A 34 8.97 17.68 -17.67
CA ASP A 34 10.25 18.01 -17.07
C ASP A 34 10.34 17.63 -15.59
N THR A 35 9.24 17.19 -15.01
CA THR A 35 9.16 16.87 -13.59
C THR A 35 9.11 15.35 -13.39
N PRO A 36 10.02 14.78 -12.58
CA PRO A 36 9.96 13.37 -12.23
C PRO A 36 8.62 13.00 -11.57
N SER A 37 8.13 11.82 -11.85
CA SER A 37 6.88 11.30 -11.28
C SER A 37 6.98 9.82 -10.97
N THR A 38 6.28 9.41 -9.92
CA THR A 38 6.15 8.02 -9.51
C THR A 38 4.68 7.64 -9.53
N THR A 39 4.29 6.69 -10.37
CA THR A 39 2.92 6.18 -10.38
C THR A 39 2.83 4.87 -9.63
N VAL A 40 1.78 4.72 -8.84
CA VAL A 40 1.53 3.56 -7.99
C VAL A 40 0.20 2.92 -8.37
N ALA A 41 0.25 1.65 -8.71
CA ALA A 41 -0.94 0.85 -8.98
C ALA A 41 -0.92 -0.44 -8.16
N VAL A 42 -2.08 -0.98 -7.85
CA VAL A 42 -2.21 -2.31 -7.26
C VAL A 42 -2.57 -3.26 -8.38
N GLY A 43 -1.74 -4.27 -8.57
CA GLY A 43 -1.94 -5.34 -9.54
C GLY A 43 -2.82 -6.46 -9.00
N ALA A 44 -2.39 -7.70 -9.20
CA ALA A 44 -3.09 -8.86 -8.67
C ALA A 44 -3.08 -8.85 -7.14
N ALA A 45 -4.23 -9.19 -6.55
CA ALA A 45 -4.37 -9.28 -5.10
C ALA A 45 -5.29 -10.45 -4.74
N GLU A 46 -4.92 -11.20 -3.71
CA GLU A 46 -5.66 -12.32 -3.18
C GLU A 46 -6.01 -12.07 -1.72
N GLY A 47 -7.29 -12.20 -1.39
CA GLY A 47 -7.80 -12.01 -0.03
C GLY A 47 -8.01 -13.35 0.68
N THR A 48 -7.51 -13.46 1.90
CA THR A 48 -7.69 -14.61 2.78
C THR A 48 -8.31 -14.20 4.10
N ALA A 49 -9.20 -15.03 4.62
CA ALA A 49 -9.75 -14.85 5.94
C ALA A 49 -8.69 -15.06 7.02
N LEU A 50 -8.69 -14.20 8.04
CA LEU A 50 -7.97 -14.41 9.28
C LEU A 50 -8.93 -15.03 10.30
N GLY A 51 -8.53 -16.15 10.89
CA GLY A 51 -9.38 -16.89 11.81
C GLY A 51 -10.60 -17.54 11.13
N PHE A 52 -11.54 -17.99 11.93
CA PHE A 52 -12.78 -18.61 11.42
C PHE A 52 -13.74 -17.51 10.94
N CYS A 53 -14.08 -17.50 9.66
CA CYS A 53 -14.95 -16.48 9.04
C CYS A 53 -14.52 -15.04 9.33
N ASN A 54 -13.22 -14.76 9.31
CA ASN A 54 -12.61 -13.48 9.67
C ASN A 54 -12.71 -13.10 11.18
N TYR A 55 -13.30 -13.92 12.02
CA TYR A 55 -13.46 -13.62 13.43
C TYR A 55 -12.16 -13.86 14.21
N LEU A 56 -11.69 -12.83 14.93
CA LEU A 56 -10.45 -12.85 15.69
C LEU A 56 -10.66 -12.92 17.21
N GLY A 57 -11.89 -12.71 17.69
CA GLY A 57 -12.21 -12.74 19.11
C GLY A 57 -12.97 -11.51 19.58
N GLN A 58 -13.16 -11.43 20.88
CA GLN A 58 -13.86 -10.33 21.55
C GLN A 58 -12.89 -9.58 22.47
N GLN A 59 -13.10 -8.27 22.58
CA GLN A 59 -12.46 -7.40 23.53
C GLN A 59 -13.52 -6.80 24.45
N TYR A 60 -13.30 -6.93 25.75
CA TYR A 60 -14.14 -6.29 26.76
C TYR A 60 -13.50 -4.96 27.18
N ASP A 61 -14.28 -3.88 27.11
CA ASP A 61 -13.90 -2.58 27.62
C ASP A 61 -14.50 -2.41 29.03
N PRO A 62 -13.69 -2.48 30.10
CA PRO A 62 -14.18 -2.37 31.47
C PRO A 62 -14.68 -0.97 31.83
N GLU A 63 -14.23 0.08 31.13
CA GLU A 63 -14.66 1.45 31.40
C GLU A 63 -16.05 1.75 30.83
N GLN A 64 -16.37 1.17 29.70
CA GLN A 64 -17.65 1.34 29.02
C GLN A 64 -18.60 0.17 29.24
N GLY A 65 -18.13 -0.95 29.81
CA GLY A 65 -18.91 -2.15 30.00
C GLY A 65 -19.40 -2.79 28.69
N THR A 66 -18.69 -2.53 27.57
CA THR A 66 -19.08 -2.99 26.25
C THR A 66 -18.18 -4.11 25.75
N VAL A 67 -18.77 -5.08 25.03
CA VAL A 67 -18.04 -6.10 24.30
C VAL A 67 -17.93 -5.69 22.84
N THR A 68 -16.73 -5.76 22.31
CA THR A 68 -16.45 -5.46 20.90
C THR A 68 -15.88 -6.70 20.23
N GLU A 69 -16.49 -7.13 19.14
CA GLU A 69 -15.99 -8.22 18.30
C GLU A 69 -14.93 -7.69 17.32
N CYS A 70 -13.86 -8.44 17.17
CA CYS A 70 -12.78 -8.12 16.24
C CYS A 70 -12.78 -9.10 15.06
N TYR A 71 -12.72 -8.53 13.87
CA TYR A 71 -12.62 -9.27 12.61
C TYR A 71 -11.36 -8.86 11.86
N GLY A 72 -10.81 -9.79 11.08
CA GLY A 72 -9.61 -9.51 10.30
C GLY A 72 -9.58 -10.25 8.98
N LYS A 73 -8.94 -9.65 8.00
CA LYS A 73 -8.63 -10.29 6.72
C LYS A 73 -7.23 -9.91 6.26
N LEU A 74 -6.66 -10.82 5.49
CA LEU A 74 -5.34 -10.67 4.91
C LEU A 74 -5.47 -10.47 3.41
N LEU A 75 -4.72 -9.52 2.87
CA LEU A 75 -4.55 -9.34 1.44
C LEU A 75 -3.07 -9.56 1.08
N ASP A 76 -2.81 -10.55 0.26
CA ASP A 76 -1.54 -10.69 -0.45
C ASP A 76 -1.68 -10.03 -1.82
N GLY A 77 -0.81 -9.11 -2.16
CA GLY A 77 -0.92 -8.34 -3.38
C GLY A 77 0.42 -7.92 -3.97
N GLU A 78 0.35 -7.45 -5.20
CA GLU A 78 1.47 -6.85 -5.90
C GLU A 78 1.20 -5.37 -6.15
N ILE A 79 2.13 -4.53 -5.76
CA ILE A 79 2.13 -3.10 -6.02
C ILE A 79 3.07 -2.84 -7.18
N SER A 80 2.55 -2.26 -8.26
CA SER A 80 3.36 -1.77 -9.38
C SER A 80 3.75 -0.32 -9.15
N VAL A 81 5.02 -0.03 -9.35
CA VAL A 81 5.58 1.32 -9.26
C VAL A 81 6.28 1.64 -10.57
N GLU A 82 5.89 2.74 -11.20
CA GLU A 82 6.55 3.24 -12.40
C GLU A 82 7.16 4.60 -12.12
N ILE A 83 8.47 4.71 -12.31
CA ILE A 83 9.23 5.94 -12.10
C ILE A 83 9.62 6.50 -13.45
N ARG A 84 9.24 7.75 -13.69
CA ARG A 84 9.60 8.51 -14.89
C ARG A 84 10.44 9.72 -14.50
N ALA A 85 11.51 9.94 -15.24
CA ALA A 85 12.38 11.11 -15.05
C ALA A 85 12.98 11.57 -16.39
N PRO A 86 13.30 12.85 -16.52
CA PRO A 86 13.91 13.39 -17.74
C PRO A 86 15.29 12.81 -18.05
N GLY A 87 16.03 12.39 -17.03
CA GLY A 87 17.37 11.82 -17.13
C GLY A 87 17.48 10.44 -16.49
N ALA A 88 18.30 9.57 -17.04
CA ALA A 88 18.54 8.22 -16.52
C ALA A 88 19.08 8.25 -15.08
N SER A 89 20.04 9.12 -14.79
CA SER A 89 20.61 9.29 -13.43
C SER A 89 19.56 9.74 -12.40
N GLY A 90 18.67 10.68 -12.79
CA GLY A 90 17.56 11.08 -11.93
C GLY A 90 16.57 9.94 -11.68
N CYS A 91 16.30 9.13 -12.70
CA CYS A 91 15.47 7.95 -12.56
C CYS A 91 16.07 6.94 -11.58
N GLU A 92 17.40 6.71 -11.62
CA GLU A 92 18.10 5.83 -10.68
C GLU A 92 18.01 6.33 -9.24
N GLN A 93 18.27 7.62 -9.00
CA GLN A 93 18.18 8.23 -7.67
C GLN A 93 16.77 8.10 -7.07
N ILE A 94 15.75 8.33 -7.85
CA ILE A 94 14.36 8.19 -7.40
C ILE A 94 14.05 6.71 -7.09
N CYS A 95 14.57 5.77 -7.89
CA CYS A 95 14.42 4.35 -7.62
C CYS A 95 15.05 3.93 -6.29
N GLU A 96 16.24 4.44 -5.96
CA GLU A 96 16.90 4.17 -4.69
C GLU A 96 16.07 4.69 -3.51
N GLN A 97 15.61 5.93 -3.57
CA GLN A 97 14.74 6.53 -2.55
C GLN A 97 13.41 5.77 -2.43
N ALA A 98 12.80 5.42 -3.54
CA ALA A 98 11.56 4.64 -3.54
C ALA A 98 11.77 3.25 -2.93
N ALA A 99 12.88 2.58 -3.22
CA ALA A 99 13.21 1.28 -2.64
C ALA A 99 13.34 1.34 -1.12
N GLU A 100 13.99 2.37 -0.57
CA GLU A 100 14.09 2.58 0.89
C GLU A 100 12.72 2.72 1.54
N VAL A 101 11.82 3.51 0.94
CA VAL A 101 10.45 3.70 1.45
C VAL A 101 9.65 2.40 1.33
N LEU A 102 9.71 1.74 0.18
CA LEU A 102 8.92 0.52 -0.09
C LEU A 102 9.34 -0.65 0.79
N LEU A 103 10.62 -0.74 1.18
CA LEU A 103 11.12 -1.85 1.99
C LEU A 103 11.15 -1.53 3.50
N GLY A 104 11.21 -0.27 3.90
CA GLY A 104 11.38 0.11 5.29
C GLY A 104 10.48 1.22 5.81
N GLY A 105 9.83 1.98 4.93
CA GLY A 105 9.04 3.16 5.28
C GLY A 105 7.52 3.02 5.12
N LEU A 106 7.01 1.83 4.82
CA LEU A 106 5.57 1.63 4.69
C LEU A 106 4.88 1.64 6.06
N PRO A 107 3.62 2.12 6.13
CA PRO A 107 2.88 2.17 7.38
C PRO A 107 2.60 0.78 7.95
N ALA A 108 2.39 0.74 9.25
CA ALA A 108 1.98 -0.47 9.96
C ALA A 108 0.74 -1.11 9.31
N GLY A 109 0.75 -2.42 9.20
CA GLY A 109 -0.29 -3.19 8.50
C GLY A 109 0.07 -3.57 7.07
N ILE A 110 1.05 -2.93 6.44
CA ILE A 110 1.63 -3.36 5.16
C ILE A 110 3.01 -3.96 5.42
N ARG A 111 3.16 -5.24 5.12
CA ARG A 111 4.45 -5.94 5.21
C ARG A 111 5.03 -6.10 3.81
N PRO A 112 6.15 -5.43 3.50
CA PRO A 112 6.81 -5.61 2.22
C PRO A 112 7.44 -6.99 2.14
N GLY A 113 7.41 -7.57 0.95
CA GLY A 113 8.08 -8.80 0.58
C GLY A 113 9.18 -8.52 -0.44
N GLU A 114 9.12 -9.20 -1.57
CA GLU A 114 10.12 -9.07 -2.62
C GLU A 114 9.86 -7.82 -3.47
N LEU A 115 10.87 -6.98 -3.59
CA LEU A 115 10.90 -5.84 -4.51
C LEU A 115 11.77 -6.19 -5.72
N ARG A 116 11.21 -6.04 -6.91
CA ARG A 116 11.91 -6.26 -8.19
C ARG A 116 11.88 -4.99 -9.02
N TRP A 117 13.00 -4.66 -9.65
CA TRP A 117 13.11 -3.58 -10.61
C TRP A 117 13.49 -4.12 -11.97
N GLU A 118 12.82 -3.63 -13.00
CA GLU A 118 13.22 -3.84 -14.38
C GLU A 118 14.36 -2.88 -14.78
N ALA A 119 14.95 -3.10 -15.96
CA ALA A 119 15.93 -2.17 -16.51
C ALA A 119 15.30 -0.83 -16.87
N ILE A 120 16.08 0.24 -16.75
CA ILE A 120 15.67 1.56 -17.22
C ILE A 120 15.55 1.53 -18.74
N CYS A 121 14.46 2.06 -19.26
CA CYS A 121 14.23 2.20 -20.70
C CYS A 121 13.78 3.61 -21.05
N TRP A 122 13.97 3.99 -22.29
CA TRP A 122 13.43 5.24 -22.85
C TRP A 122 11.99 5.01 -23.29
N GLU A 123 11.07 5.82 -22.77
CA GLU A 123 9.66 5.78 -23.15
C GLU A 123 9.39 6.88 -24.20
N LYS A 124 9.17 6.45 -25.45
CA LYS A 124 9.02 7.36 -26.56
C LYS A 124 7.78 8.27 -26.45
N GLU A 125 6.71 7.76 -25.86
CA GLU A 125 5.43 8.48 -25.75
C GLU A 125 5.52 9.69 -24.80
N THR A 126 6.23 9.54 -23.71
CA THR A 126 6.42 10.62 -22.73
C THR A 126 7.69 11.43 -22.96
N GLY A 127 8.67 10.88 -23.68
CA GLY A 127 9.99 11.46 -23.84
C GLY A 127 10.79 11.45 -22.52
N MET A 128 10.58 10.45 -21.68
CA MET A 128 11.23 10.29 -20.38
C MET A 128 11.85 8.91 -20.24
N PHE A 129 12.82 8.80 -19.33
CA PHE A 129 13.30 7.49 -18.88
C PHE A 129 12.28 6.89 -17.92
N LEU A 130 12.01 5.61 -18.11
CA LEU A 130 11.05 4.85 -17.32
C LEU A 130 11.75 3.66 -16.66
N ARG A 131 11.48 3.47 -15.37
CA ARG A 131 11.80 2.23 -14.68
C ARG A 131 10.56 1.68 -14.00
N ARG A 132 10.28 0.40 -14.24
CA ARG A 132 9.19 -0.31 -13.60
C ARG A 132 9.70 -1.13 -12.45
N GLY A 133 8.91 -1.15 -11.37
CA GLY A 133 9.15 -2.01 -10.22
C GLY A 133 7.88 -2.71 -9.80
N SER A 134 8.03 -3.86 -9.17
CA SER A 134 6.94 -4.55 -8.50
C SER A 134 7.35 -4.94 -7.09
N LEU A 135 6.47 -4.67 -6.14
CA LEU A 135 6.61 -5.03 -4.74
C LEU A 135 5.51 -6.01 -4.37
N ARG A 136 5.89 -7.21 -3.96
CA ARG A 136 4.94 -8.08 -3.27
C ARG A 136 4.75 -7.59 -1.85
N CYS A 137 3.51 -7.50 -1.42
CA CYS A 137 3.20 -7.07 -0.06
C CYS A 137 2.04 -7.86 0.53
N ARG A 138 2.02 -7.91 1.84
CA ARG A 138 0.94 -8.47 2.63
C ARG A 138 0.33 -7.37 3.47
N ALA A 139 -0.97 -7.18 3.35
CA ALA A 139 -1.70 -6.16 4.10
C ALA A 139 -2.74 -6.81 5.02
N VAL A 140 -2.79 -6.34 6.25
CA VAL A 140 -3.73 -6.81 7.26
C VAL A 140 -4.78 -5.74 7.50
N PHE A 141 -6.04 -6.14 7.43
CA PHE A 141 -7.19 -5.28 7.70
C PHE A 141 -7.96 -5.82 8.90
N THR A 142 -8.35 -4.94 9.78
CA THR A 142 -9.19 -5.27 10.94
C THR A 142 -10.43 -4.41 10.97
N ALA A 143 -11.51 -4.97 11.48
CA ALA A 143 -12.76 -4.26 11.74
C ALA A 143 -13.24 -4.62 13.14
N LEU A 144 -13.89 -3.65 13.79
CA LEU A 144 -14.54 -3.83 15.07
C LEU A 144 -16.04 -3.75 14.89
N ALA A 145 -16.78 -4.64 15.52
CA ALA A 145 -18.24 -4.60 15.59
C ALA A 145 -18.68 -4.60 17.05
N ARG A 146 -19.68 -3.80 17.38
CA ARG A 146 -20.31 -3.84 18.70
C ARG A 146 -21.36 -4.96 18.73
N GLU A 147 -21.56 -5.54 19.91
CA GLU A 147 -22.46 -6.68 20.13
C GLU A 147 -23.96 -6.36 19.81
N ASP A 148 -24.31 -5.08 19.78
CA ASP A 148 -25.68 -4.61 19.45
C ASP A 148 -26.03 -4.71 17.95
N GLY A 149 -25.12 -5.20 17.11
CA GLY A 149 -25.39 -5.59 15.72
C GLY A 149 -25.65 -4.43 14.74
N GLU A 150 -25.70 -3.19 15.22
CA GLU A 150 -26.06 -2.05 14.37
C GLU A 150 -24.86 -1.30 13.76
N THR A 151 -23.63 -1.54 14.23
CA THR A 151 -22.47 -0.79 13.75
C THR A 151 -21.32 -1.71 13.35
N PHE A 152 -21.36 -2.20 12.14
CA PHE A 152 -20.18 -2.81 11.52
C PHE A 152 -19.26 -1.69 11.04
N LEU A 153 -18.11 -1.52 11.71
CA LEU A 153 -17.08 -0.59 11.27
C LEU A 153 -16.33 -1.18 10.08
N ASP A 154 -16.13 -0.38 9.06
CA ASP A 154 -15.35 -0.78 7.87
C ASP A 154 -13.97 -1.33 8.24
N PHE A 155 -13.48 -2.28 7.46
CA PHE A 155 -12.13 -2.80 7.61
C PHE A 155 -11.10 -1.70 7.39
N THR A 156 -10.18 -1.55 8.33
CA THR A 156 -9.08 -0.59 8.28
C THR A 156 -7.75 -1.31 8.29
N LEU A 157 -6.76 -0.73 7.62
CA LEU A 157 -5.40 -1.21 7.63
C LEU A 157 -4.80 -1.03 9.03
N LYS A 158 -4.44 -2.13 9.69
CA LYS A 158 -3.81 -2.12 11.02
C LYS A 158 -2.76 -3.20 11.15
N ASP A 159 -1.77 -2.94 11.97
CA ASP A 159 -0.82 -3.96 12.37
C ASP A 159 -1.45 -4.89 13.42
N LEU A 160 -1.50 -6.18 13.11
CA LEU A 160 -1.86 -7.20 14.08
C LEU A 160 -0.61 -7.53 14.91
N LEU A 161 -0.48 -6.93 16.08
CA LEU A 161 0.42 -7.39 17.11
C LEU A 161 -0.15 -8.70 17.68
N ILE A 162 0.15 -9.81 17.05
CA ILE A 162 -0.09 -11.13 17.62
C ILE A 162 0.94 -11.30 18.74
N LYS A 163 0.53 -10.97 19.97
CA LYS A 163 1.26 -11.44 21.14
C LYS A 163 0.99 -12.94 21.27
N VAL A 164 1.88 -13.74 20.70
CA VAL A 164 1.93 -15.15 21.04
C VAL A 164 2.38 -15.23 22.50
N LYS A 165 1.49 -15.72 23.35
CA LYS A 165 1.85 -16.15 24.71
C LYS A 165 2.53 -17.49 24.65
#